data_0e8c3e3f394c571d45e81d005b518559
#
_entry.id   0e8c3e3f394c571d45e81d005b518559
#
_cell.length_a   1.000
_cell.length_b   1.000
_cell.length_c   1.000
_cell.angle_alpha   90.00
_cell.angle_beta   90.00
_cell.angle_gamma   90.00
#
_symmetry.space_group_name_H-M   'P 1'
#
loop_
_entity.id
_entity.type
_entity.pdbx_description
1 polymer ?
#
loop_
_entity_poly.entity_id
_entity_poly.type
_entity_poly.pdbx_seq_one_letter_code
_entity_poly.pdbx_strand_id
1 'polypeptide(L)'
;MTQVIAAPPRLLMIGPQHHGVVQYAIDVADAVVAADPRAERVYASTPADAVHLLDGVDRAHVHVTDRLFGRSPEEAADAVERLADVTSLTVTLHDVPQTSDGRMLERRIAAYARFIAAAHATVVNSRHEQALAEEFLGVSPATVPHAIPLGSRVGAAAVTADDASPPGATRPLTVLIAGFIYPGKGHSSAIQAAARAAEELRATGHPVADVVVRAIGAPSAGHEDDVLDLEAEARALTVSFEVTGYLDDEAFAAQISRPGIPLAAHGHVSASRSMLDWVEAGRRPLVVDSRYAAEMEQLRPETMVRYDPSTLHTELAAAWLDPARTRLPAGRDLRPSLPDSASAYLDWWGGR
;
A
#
# COMPACT_ATOMS: atom_id res chain seq x y z
N MET A 1 -20.54 -8.28 37.29
CA MET A 1 -20.66 -9.31 36.24
C MET A 1 -19.51 -9.06 35.27
N THR A 2 -18.53 -9.92 35.26
CA THR A 2 -17.41 -9.83 34.27
C THR A 2 -17.98 -10.21 32.92
N GLN A 3 -18.04 -9.25 32.01
CA GLN A 3 -18.47 -9.50 30.65
C GLN A 3 -17.47 -10.50 30.02
N VAL A 4 -17.93 -11.67 29.68
CA VAL A 4 -17.11 -12.66 28.95
C VAL A 4 -16.87 -12.08 27.57
N ILE A 5 -15.66 -11.55 27.34
CA ILE A 5 -15.26 -11.08 26.01
C ILE A 5 -15.20 -12.30 25.09
N ALA A 6 -15.99 -12.29 24.03
CA ALA A 6 -15.99 -13.36 23.02
C ALA A 6 -14.57 -13.55 22.47
N ALA A 7 -14.20 -14.79 22.12
CA ALA A 7 -12.95 -15.06 21.46
C ALA A 7 -12.90 -14.29 20.10
N PRO A 8 -11.72 -13.86 19.63
CA PRO A 8 -11.57 -13.29 18.31
C PRO A 8 -12.13 -14.24 17.22
N PRO A 9 -12.56 -13.73 16.05
CA PRO A 9 -12.90 -14.59 14.93
C PRO A 9 -11.68 -15.36 14.44
N ARG A 10 -11.87 -16.50 13.76
CA ARG A 10 -10.79 -17.19 13.05
C ARG A 10 -10.25 -16.30 11.95
N LEU A 11 -8.94 -16.03 11.96
CA LEU A 11 -8.27 -15.16 10.98
C LEU A 11 -7.88 -15.99 9.76
N LEU A 12 -8.48 -15.65 8.62
CA LEU A 12 -8.35 -16.43 7.39
C LEU A 12 -7.53 -15.64 6.36
N MET A 13 -6.36 -16.17 5.99
CA MET A 13 -5.52 -15.63 4.92
C MET A 13 -5.73 -16.46 3.66
N ILE A 14 -6.10 -15.79 2.54
CA ILE A 14 -6.39 -16.47 1.27
C ILE A 14 -5.52 -15.88 0.15
N GLY A 15 -4.84 -16.75 -0.59
CA GLY A 15 -4.09 -16.41 -1.79
C GLY A 15 -2.57 -16.51 -1.63
N PRO A 16 -1.80 -16.07 -2.64
CA PRO A 16 -0.34 -16.16 -2.64
C PRO A 16 0.28 -15.32 -1.51
N GLN A 17 1.17 -15.92 -0.73
CA GLN A 17 1.79 -15.25 0.42
C GLN A 17 2.59 -13.99 0.04
N HIS A 18 3.10 -13.91 -1.19
CA HIS A 18 3.81 -12.74 -1.69
C HIS A 18 2.90 -11.59 -2.17
N HIS A 19 1.59 -11.77 -2.16
CA HIS A 19 0.65 -10.71 -2.52
C HIS A 19 0.50 -9.70 -1.37
N GLY A 20 0.59 -8.39 -1.64
CA GLY A 20 0.61 -7.35 -0.61
C GLY A 20 -0.55 -7.38 0.38
N VAL A 21 -1.77 -7.71 -0.07
CA VAL A 21 -2.95 -7.85 0.82
C VAL A 21 -2.81 -9.07 1.73
N VAL A 22 -2.29 -10.20 1.21
CA VAL A 22 -2.07 -11.42 2.00
C VAL A 22 -0.96 -11.20 3.03
N GLN A 23 0.14 -10.53 2.64
CA GLN A 23 1.20 -10.15 3.57
C GLN A 23 0.67 -9.28 4.71
N TYR A 24 -0.12 -8.26 4.40
CA TYR A 24 -0.71 -7.43 5.44
C TYR A 24 -1.70 -8.20 6.32
N ALA A 25 -2.49 -9.12 5.75
CA ALA A 25 -3.37 -9.99 6.52
C ALA A 25 -2.58 -10.89 7.49
N ILE A 26 -1.41 -11.41 7.07
CA ILE A 26 -0.49 -12.18 7.92
C ILE A 26 0.07 -11.28 9.04
N ASP A 27 0.57 -10.10 8.71
CA ASP A 27 1.12 -9.13 9.67
C ASP A 27 0.08 -8.80 10.78
N VAL A 28 -1.17 -8.52 10.38
CA VAL A 28 -2.27 -8.25 11.31
C VAL A 28 -2.60 -9.48 12.14
N ALA A 29 -2.72 -10.65 11.51
CA ALA A 29 -3.03 -11.90 12.20
C ALA A 29 -1.97 -12.24 13.27
N ASP A 30 -0.69 -12.08 12.96
CA ASP A 30 0.42 -12.29 13.90
C ASP A 30 0.35 -11.32 15.08
N ALA A 31 0.06 -10.04 14.81
CA ALA A 31 -0.10 -9.04 15.86
C ALA A 31 -1.34 -9.31 16.74
N VAL A 32 -2.45 -9.77 16.15
CA VAL A 32 -3.65 -10.18 16.90
C VAL A 32 -3.39 -11.39 17.77
N VAL A 33 -2.73 -12.45 17.24
CA VAL A 33 -2.36 -13.65 18.01
C VAL A 33 -1.40 -13.30 19.16
N ALA A 34 -0.47 -12.37 18.94
CA ALA A 34 0.42 -11.90 19.99
C ALA A 34 -0.34 -11.13 21.10
N ALA A 35 -1.39 -10.39 20.76
CA ALA A 35 -2.21 -9.62 21.69
C ALA A 35 -3.25 -10.49 22.40
N ASP A 36 -3.84 -11.47 21.72
CA ASP A 36 -4.82 -12.42 22.28
C ASP A 36 -4.50 -13.84 21.81
N PRO A 37 -3.87 -14.67 22.68
CA PRO A 37 -3.51 -16.05 22.33
C PRO A 37 -4.70 -16.99 22.03
N ARG A 38 -5.94 -16.56 22.23
CA ARG A 38 -7.15 -17.32 21.83
C ARG A 38 -7.46 -17.18 20.34
N ALA A 39 -6.83 -16.21 19.66
CA ALA A 39 -6.98 -16.00 18.23
C ALA A 39 -6.36 -17.16 17.46
N GLU A 40 -7.10 -17.70 16.50
CA GLU A 40 -6.65 -18.74 15.58
C GLU A 40 -6.45 -18.16 14.20
N ARG A 41 -5.35 -18.54 13.53
CA ARG A 41 -5.10 -18.20 12.15
C ARG A 41 -5.01 -19.42 11.26
N VAL A 42 -5.58 -19.34 10.07
CA VAL A 42 -5.53 -20.40 9.07
C VAL A 42 -5.20 -19.81 7.70
N TYR A 43 -4.58 -20.62 6.86
CA TYR A 43 -4.19 -20.22 5.51
C TYR A 43 -4.85 -21.13 4.49
N ALA A 44 -5.37 -20.55 3.42
CA ALA A 44 -5.92 -21.23 2.26
C ALA A 44 -5.31 -20.70 0.97
N SER A 45 -5.03 -21.59 0.01
CA SER A 45 -4.50 -21.18 -1.28
C SER A 45 -5.55 -20.50 -2.15
N THR A 46 -6.81 -20.90 -2.01
CA THR A 46 -7.94 -20.37 -2.76
C THR A 46 -9.16 -20.15 -1.86
N PRO A 47 -10.12 -19.29 -2.27
CA PRO A 47 -11.39 -19.18 -1.54
C PRO A 47 -12.18 -20.49 -1.43
N ALA A 48 -12.06 -21.38 -2.41
CA ALA A 48 -12.73 -22.68 -2.37
C ALA A 48 -12.15 -23.60 -1.27
N ASP A 49 -10.81 -23.61 -1.11
CA ASP A 49 -10.17 -24.35 -0.03
C ASP A 49 -10.56 -23.80 1.33
N ALA A 50 -10.76 -22.49 1.42
CA ALA A 50 -11.10 -21.79 2.65
C ALA A 50 -12.47 -22.20 3.19
N VAL A 51 -13.47 -22.50 2.34
CA VAL A 51 -14.80 -22.96 2.76
C VAL A 51 -14.68 -24.20 3.65
N HIS A 52 -13.82 -25.16 3.29
CA HIS A 52 -13.61 -26.39 4.08
C HIS A 52 -12.94 -26.12 5.44
N LEU A 53 -12.12 -25.08 5.54
CA LEU A 53 -11.45 -24.68 6.79
C LEU A 53 -12.38 -23.94 7.76
N LEU A 54 -13.57 -23.55 7.29
CA LEU A 54 -14.60 -22.86 8.07
C LEU A 54 -15.70 -23.78 8.59
N ASP A 55 -15.65 -25.08 8.30
CA ASP A 55 -16.63 -26.03 8.82
C ASP A 55 -16.65 -26.02 10.35
N GLY A 56 -17.83 -25.79 10.94
CA GLY A 56 -18.01 -25.65 12.38
C GLY A 56 -17.41 -24.38 13.01
N VAL A 57 -17.02 -23.38 12.21
CA VAL A 57 -16.49 -22.09 12.67
C VAL A 57 -17.60 -21.06 12.73
N ASP A 58 -17.93 -20.56 13.92
CA ASP A 58 -19.01 -19.60 14.10
C ASP A 58 -18.67 -18.21 13.49
N ARG A 59 -17.43 -17.75 13.64
CA ARG A 59 -16.98 -16.40 13.22
C ARG A 59 -15.64 -16.47 12.53
N ALA A 60 -15.51 -15.79 11.38
CA ALA A 60 -14.23 -15.63 10.67
C ALA A 60 -14.01 -14.19 10.22
N HIS A 61 -12.74 -13.86 10.00
CA HIS A 61 -12.32 -12.58 9.42
C HIS A 61 -11.38 -12.82 8.25
N VAL A 62 -11.56 -12.06 7.17
CA VAL A 62 -10.75 -12.16 5.95
C VAL A 62 -10.44 -10.79 5.34
N HIS A 63 -9.25 -10.66 4.76
CA HIS A 63 -8.88 -9.50 3.95
C HIS A 63 -9.17 -9.77 2.47
N VAL A 64 -9.93 -8.89 1.81
CA VAL A 64 -10.47 -9.11 0.47
C VAL A 64 -10.05 -8.01 -0.50
N THR A 65 -9.62 -8.42 -1.69
CA THR A 65 -9.65 -7.63 -2.91
C THR A 65 -10.16 -8.52 -4.05
N ASP A 66 -10.86 -7.97 -5.02
CA ASP A 66 -11.47 -8.73 -6.11
C ASP A 66 -10.48 -9.63 -6.86
N ARG A 67 -9.24 -9.13 -7.08
CA ARG A 67 -8.19 -9.87 -7.79
C ARG A 67 -7.65 -11.12 -7.07
N LEU A 68 -7.81 -11.22 -5.76
CA LEU A 68 -7.42 -12.40 -4.99
C LEU A 68 -8.51 -13.46 -4.94
N PHE A 69 -9.77 -13.06 -5.07
CA PHE A 69 -10.91 -13.92 -4.83
C PHE A 69 -11.55 -14.47 -6.11
N GLY A 70 -11.23 -13.92 -7.28
CA GLY A 70 -11.74 -14.38 -8.57
C GLY A 70 -10.94 -13.84 -9.75
N ARG A 71 -11.23 -14.39 -10.94
CA ARG A 71 -10.68 -13.89 -12.22
C ARG A 71 -11.47 -12.68 -12.74
N SER A 72 -12.60 -12.41 -12.12
CA SER A 72 -13.44 -11.24 -12.36
C SER A 72 -14.04 -10.73 -11.05
N PRO A 73 -14.50 -9.48 -10.98
CA PRO A 73 -15.17 -8.94 -9.79
C PRO A 73 -16.40 -9.78 -9.37
N GLU A 74 -17.15 -10.32 -10.33
CA GLU A 74 -18.32 -11.15 -10.07
C GLU A 74 -17.95 -12.50 -9.44
N GLU A 75 -16.92 -13.19 -9.98
CA GLU A 75 -16.40 -14.43 -9.38
C GLU A 75 -15.90 -14.19 -7.95
N ALA A 76 -15.27 -13.04 -7.70
CA ALA A 76 -14.83 -12.66 -6.36
C ALA A 76 -16.03 -12.46 -5.41
N ALA A 77 -17.10 -11.83 -5.88
CA ALA A 77 -18.32 -11.65 -5.09
C ALA A 77 -18.96 -13.00 -4.75
N ASP A 78 -19.07 -13.89 -5.72
CA ASP A 78 -19.58 -15.26 -5.50
C ASP A 78 -18.72 -16.03 -4.47
N ALA A 79 -17.40 -15.80 -4.46
CA ALA A 79 -16.50 -16.44 -3.50
C ALA A 79 -16.70 -15.92 -2.07
N VAL A 80 -16.86 -14.60 -1.90
CA VAL A 80 -17.13 -14.00 -0.57
C VAL A 80 -18.49 -14.43 -0.04
N GLU A 81 -19.52 -14.47 -0.88
CA GLU A 81 -20.85 -14.95 -0.50
C GLU A 81 -20.80 -16.41 -0.02
N ARG A 82 -20.10 -17.30 -0.73
CA ARG A 82 -19.93 -18.70 -0.29
C ARG A 82 -19.22 -18.83 1.07
N LEU A 83 -18.26 -17.96 1.37
CA LEU A 83 -17.64 -17.93 2.70
C LEU A 83 -18.63 -17.45 3.77
N ALA A 84 -19.43 -16.44 3.45
CA ALA A 84 -20.44 -15.89 4.36
C ALA A 84 -21.62 -16.88 4.61
N ASP A 85 -21.91 -17.78 3.67
CA ASP A 85 -22.94 -18.82 3.83
C ASP A 85 -22.56 -19.86 4.90
N VAL A 86 -21.27 -20.05 5.21
CA VAL A 86 -20.80 -21.09 6.15
C VAL A 86 -20.33 -20.55 7.49
N THR A 87 -20.16 -19.25 7.64
CA THR A 87 -19.71 -18.60 8.89
C THR A 87 -20.19 -17.16 9.00
N SER A 88 -20.27 -16.63 10.21
CA SER A 88 -20.47 -15.18 10.39
C SER A 88 -19.18 -14.45 9.99
N LEU A 89 -19.14 -13.98 8.74
CA LEU A 89 -17.95 -13.43 8.10
C LEU A 89 -17.82 -11.93 8.37
N THR A 90 -16.67 -11.49 8.87
CA THR A 90 -16.25 -10.08 8.85
C THR A 90 -15.15 -9.90 7.81
N VAL A 91 -15.12 -8.74 7.17
CA VAL A 91 -14.24 -8.49 6.00
C VAL A 91 -13.47 -7.19 6.15
N THR A 92 -12.16 -7.21 5.89
CA THR A 92 -11.40 -6.00 5.58
C THR A 92 -11.31 -5.85 4.07
N LEU A 93 -11.91 -4.78 3.55
CA LEU A 93 -11.87 -4.44 2.13
C LEU A 93 -10.53 -3.74 1.80
N HIS A 94 -9.94 -4.15 0.71
CA HIS A 94 -8.78 -3.50 0.13
C HIS A 94 -9.11 -3.04 -1.29
N ASP A 95 -8.41 -1.99 -1.74
CA ASP A 95 -8.51 -1.48 -3.09
C ASP A 95 -9.96 -1.13 -3.48
N VAL A 96 -10.62 -0.33 -2.63
CA VAL A 96 -12.01 0.10 -2.81
C VAL A 96 -12.17 0.80 -4.16
N PRO A 97 -13.24 0.48 -4.94
CA PRO A 97 -13.48 1.05 -6.26
C PRO A 97 -13.48 2.58 -6.29
N GLN A 98 -12.87 3.14 -7.33
CA GLN A 98 -12.80 4.58 -7.55
C GLN A 98 -12.71 4.91 -9.05
N THR A 99 -12.89 6.17 -9.40
CA THR A 99 -12.99 6.64 -10.80
C THR A 99 -11.84 6.20 -11.70
N SER A 100 -10.62 6.04 -11.15
CA SER A 100 -9.45 5.56 -11.89
C SER A 100 -9.51 4.08 -12.33
N ASP A 101 -10.49 3.30 -11.87
CA ASP A 101 -10.76 1.95 -12.38
C ASP A 101 -11.28 1.91 -13.81
N GLY A 102 -11.66 3.07 -14.36
CA GLY A 102 -12.07 3.21 -15.75
C GLY A 102 -13.21 2.27 -16.12
N ARG A 103 -13.01 1.41 -17.13
CA ARG A 103 -14.04 0.49 -17.63
C ARG A 103 -14.47 -0.59 -16.62
N MET A 104 -13.66 -0.84 -15.59
CA MET A 104 -13.97 -1.83 -14.56
C MET A 104 -14.79 -1.27 -13.40
N LEU A 105 -14.94 0.06 -13.31
CA LEU A 105 -15.53 0.74 -12.16
C LEU A 105 -16.90 0.17 -11.76
N GLU A 106 -17.87 0.15 -12.70
CA GLU A 106 -19.23 -0.32 -12.42
C GLU A 106 -19.28 -1.78 -11.96
N ARG A 107 -18.47 -2.64 -12.58
CA ARG A 107 -18.40 -4.06 -12.20
C ARG A 107 -17.78 -4.23 -10.82
N ARG A 108 -16.73 -3.46 -10.50
CA ARG A 108 -16.09 -3.47 -9.19
C ARG A 108 -17.03 -2.89 -8.13
N ILE A 109 -17.76 -1.80 -8.42
CA ILE A 109 -18.80 -1.25 -7.52
C ILE A 109 -19.81 -2.32 -7.17
N ALA A 110 -20.37 -3.02 -8.17
CA ALA A 110 -21.35 -4.07 -7.95
C ALA A 110 -20.81 -5.23 -7.08
N ALA A 111 -19.57 -5.66 -7.32
CA ALA A 111 -18.93 -6.73 -6.55
C ALA A 111 -18.67 -6.31 -5.09
N TYR A 112 -18.11 -5.10 -4.86
CA TYR A 112 -17.83 -4.62 -3.51
C TYR A 112 -19.10 -4.34 -2.70
N ALA A 113 -20.19 -3.89 -3.35
CA ALA A 113 -21.49 -3.79 -2.71
C ALA A 113 -21.99 -5.18 -2.24
N ARG A 114 -21.77 -6.26 -3.02
CA ARG A 114 -22.07 -7.63 -2.62
C ARG A 114 -21.17 -8.10 -1.47
N PHE A 115 -19.87 -7.76 -1.45
CA PHE A 115 -19.00 -8.06 -0.30
C PHE A 115 -19.55 -7.48 1.01
N ILE A 116 -19.99 -6.21 0.97
CA ILE A 116 -20.57 -5.53 2.14
C ILE A 116 -21.90 -6.19 2.54
N ALA A 117 -22.74 -6.53 1.57
CA ALA A 117 -24.05 -7.14 1.82
C ALA A 117 -23.94 -8.58 2.41
N ALA A 118 -22.93 -9.34 1.98
CA ALA A 118 -22.69 -10.71 2.47
C ALA A 118 -22.00 -10.72 3.85
N ALA A 119 -21.17 -9.73 4.15
CA ALA A 119 -20.43 -9.67 5.39
C ALA A 119 -21.31 -9.24 6.58
N HIS A 120 -21.08 -9.84 7.76
CA HIS A 120 -21.69 -9.39 9.00
C HIS A 120 -21.28 -7.95 9.34
N ALA A 121 -20.02 -7.59 9.09
CA ALA A 121 -19.50 -6.23 9.20
C ALA A 121 -18.21 -6.09 8.39
N THR A 122 -17.86 -4.84 8.04
CA THR A 122 -16.71 -4.53 7.18
C THR A 122 -15.77 -3.49 7.78
N VAL A 123 -14.49 -3.62 7.44
CA VAL A 123 -13.39 -2.68 7.75
C VAL A 123 -12.77 -2.20 6.46
N VAL A 124 -12.22 -1.00 6.48
CA VAL A 124 -11.32 -0.42 5.48
C VAL A 124 -10.08 0.14 6.16
N ASN A 125 -9.00 0.39 5.38
CA ASN A 125 -7.70 0.75 5.95
C ASN A 125 -7.46 2.26 6.09
N SER A 126 -8.48 3.07 5.79
CA SER A 126 -8.40 4.52 5.89
C SER A 126 -9.79 5.17 5.88
N ARG A 127 -9.89 6.39 6.36
CA ARG A 127 -11.09 7.22 6.17
C ARG A 127 -11.29 7.59 4.70
N HIS A 128 -10.19 7.64 3.92
CA HIS A 128 -10.28 7.81 2.49
C HIS A 128 -11.06 6.66 1.83
N GLU A 129 -10.75 5.39 2.18
CA GLU A 129 -11.50 4.23 1.69
C GLU A 129 -12.94 4.22 2.20
N GLN A 130 -13.16 4.64 3.45
CA GLN A 130 -14.51 4.82 3.99
C GLN A 130 -15.32 5.81 3.14
N ALA A 131 -14.75 6.96 2.80
CA ALA A 131 -15.39 7.94 1.93
C ALA A 131 -15.60 7.41 0.49
N LEU A 132 -14.67 6.60 -0.05
CA LEU A 132 -14.89 5.92 -1.34
C LEU A 132 -16.07 4.95 -1.27
N ALA A 133 -16.23 4.20 -0.18
CA ALA A 133 -17.38 3.33 0.02
C ALA A 133 -18.69 4.13 0.06
N GLU A 134 -18.71 5.27 0.74
CA GLU A 134 -19.86 6.18 0.76
C GLU A 134 -20.17 6.76 -0.62
N GLU A 135 -19.14 7.13 -1.40
CA GLU A 135 -19.27 7.73 -2.73
C GLU A 135 -19.77 6.73 -3.78
N PHE A 136 -19.29 5.48 -3.74
CA PHE A 136 -19.47 4.51 -4.83
C PHE A 136 -20.30 3.27 -4.48
N LEU A 137 -20.33 2.82 -3.21
CA LEU A 137 -20.94 1.52 -2.87
C LEU A 137 -22.35 1.63 -2.31
N GLY A 138 -22.93 2.82 -2.24
CA GLY A 138 -24.31 3.02 -1.77
C GLY A 138 -24.54 2.62 -0.32
N VAL A 139 -23.50 2.66 0.52
CA VAL A 139 -23.59 2.26 1.93
C VAL A 139 -24.43 3.27 2.74
N SER A 140 -25.13 2.76 3.75
CA SER A 140 -25.86 3.54 4.74
C SER A 140 -24.99 3.76 6.00
N PRO A 141 -25.38 4.65 6.93
CA PRO A 141 -24.68 4.79 8.21
C PRO A 141 -24.58 3.47 9.02
N ALA A 142 -25.49 2.51 8.77
CA ALA A 142 -25.47 1.22 9.44
C ALA A 142 -24.52 0.20 8.76
N THR A 143 -24.18 0.40 7.50
CA THR A 143 -23.36 -0.52 6.69
C THR A 143 -22.03 0.08 6.24
N VAL A 144 -21.77 1.35 6.57
CA VAL A 144 -20.50 1.99 6.24
C VAL A 144 -19.34 1.22 6.92
N PRO A 145 -18.28 0.87 6.17
CA PRO A 145 -17.13 0.17 6.74
C PRO A 145 -16.46 0.97 7.87
N HIS A 146 -15.97 0.27 8.89
CA HIS A 146 -15.18 0.89 9.96
C HIS A 146 -13.75 1.12 9.48
N ALA A 147 -13.15 2.27 9.76
CA ALA A 147 -11.78 2.57 9.35
C ALA A 147 -10.79 2.15 10.44
N ILE A 148 -9.91 1.18 10.13
CA ILE A 148 -8.75 0.79 10.94
C ILE A 148 -7.49 1.04 10.09
N PRO A 149 -6.66 2.05 10.40
CA PRO A 149 -5.51 2.42 9.59
C PRO A 149 -4.48 1.29 9.48
N LEU A 150 -3.75 1.26 8.34
CA LEU A 150 -2.60 0.37 8.18
C LEU A 150 -1.58 0.61 9.30
N GLY A 151 -1.26 -0.45 10.03
CA GLY A 151 -0.24 -0.43 11.07
C GLY A 151 1.17 -0.46 10.51
N SER A 152 2.06 0.35 11.08
CA SER A 152 3.49 0.22 10.83
C SER A 152 4.03 -1.06 11.47
N ARG A 153 4.94 -1.77 10.80
CA ARG A 153 5.66 -2.93 11.34
C ARG A 153 6.61 -2.55 12.46
N VAL A 154 7.01 -1.29 12.51
CA VAL A 154 7.91 -0.74 13.52
C VAL A 154 7.28 0.46 14.23
N GLY A 155 7.56 0.64 15.51
CA GLY A 155 7.01 1.77 16.27
C GLY A 155 7.72 3.10 15.99
N ALA A 156 8.93 3.06 15.44
CA ALA A 156 9.73 4.24 15.17
C ALA A 156 10.57 4.07 13.91
N ALA A 157 10.84 5.18 13.23
CA ALA A 157 11.63 5.22 12.01
C ALA A 157 13.07 4.72 12.22
N ALA A 158 13.56 3.96 11.24
CA ALA A 158 14.93 3.49 11.20
C ALA A 158 15.93 4.66 11.05
N VAL A 159 17.17 4.41 11.45
CA VAL A 159 18.28 5.33 11.18
C VAL A 159 18.74 5.12 9.74
N THR A 160 18.64 6.15 8.92
CA THR A 160 19.20 6.11 7.55
C THR A 160 20.66 6.56 7.57
N ALA A 161 21.49 5.90 6.76
CA ALA A 161 22.86 6.34 6.53
C ALA A 161 22.88 7.75 5.91
N ASP A 162 23.91 8.51 6.23
CA ASP A 162 24.07 9.86 5.69
C ASP A 162 24.62 9.80 4.26
N ASP A 163 23.80 10.24 3.28
CA ASP A 163 24.17 10.33 1.86
C ASP A 163 24.92 11.66 1.55
N ALA A 164 25.52 12.27 2.55
CA ALA A 164 26.19 13.56 2.40
C ALA A 164 27.36 13.46 1.41
N SER A 165 27.05 13.59 0.14
CA SER A 165 28.07 13.90 -0.87
C SER A 165 28.62 15.30 -0.60
N PRO A 166 29.94 15.54 -0.75
CA PRO A 166 30.51 16.86 -0.60
C PRO A 166 29.79 17.89 -1.48
N PRO A 167 29.64 19.15 -1.03
CA PRO A 167 29.07 20.18 -1.86
C PRO A 167 29.82 20.30 -3.20
N GLY A 168 29.08 20.34 -4.32
CA GLY A 168 29.65 20.45 -5.68
C GLY A 168 30.14 19.13 -6.28
N ALA A 169 30.03 18.00 -5.59
CA ALA A 169 30.34 16.70 -6.19
C ALA A 169 29.32 16.34 -7.29
N THR A 170 29.85 15.82 -8.41
CA THR A 170 29.02 15.25 -9.46
C THR A 170 28.35 13.98 -8.93
N ARG A 171 27.01 13.93 -8.92
CA ARG A 171 26.26 12.77 -8.43
C ARG A 171 25.06 12.47 -9.31
N PRO A 172 24.57 11.23 -9.35
CA PRO A 172 23.37 10.88 -10.11
C PRO A 172 22.12 11.51 -9.47
N LEU A 173 21.12 11.78 -10.33
CA LEU A 173 19.75 11.99 -9.90
C LEU A 173 19.06 10.62 -9.95
N THR A 174 18.88 10.01 -8.78
CA THR A 174 18.27 8.68 -8.67
C THR A 174 16.89 8.80 -8.00
N VAL A 175 15.86 8.30 -8.68
CA VAL A 175 14.49 8.21 -8.15
C VAL A 175 14.17 6.74 -7.88
N LEU A 176 13.61 6.44 -6.72
CA LEU A 176 13.31 5.09 -6.25
C LEU A 176 11.79 4.91 -6.10
N ILE A 177 11.22 3.90 -6.74
CA ILE A 177 9.79 3.58 -6.68
C ILE A 177 9.63 2.15 -6.17
N ALA A 178 8.97 1.97 -5.00
CA ALA A 178 8.78 0.67 -4.39
C ALA A 178 7.43 0.04 -4.76
N GLY A 179 7.43 -1.29 -4.94
CA GLY A 179 6.26 -2.13 -5.20
C GLY A 179 6.13 -2.55 -6.66
N PHE A 180 5.01 -3.21 -6.98
CA PHE A 180 4.74 -3.74 -8.31
C PHE A 180 4.65 -2.65 -9.39
N ILE A 181 5.09 -3.00 -10.62
CA ILE A 181 4.96 -2.16 -11.81
C ILE A 181 3.62 -2.45 -12.48
N TYR A 182 2.81 -1.42 -12.68
CA TYR A 182 1.53 -1.47 -13.39
C TYR A 182 1.15 -0.06 -13.87
N PRO A 183 0.25 0.09 -14.85
CA PRO A 183 -0.25 1.39 -15.29
C PRO A 183 -0.86 2.20 -14.13
N GLY A 184 -0.47 3.46 -14.00
CA GLY A 184 -0.93 4.33 -12.90
C GLY A 184 -0.07 4.29 -11.62
N LYS A 185 0.96 3.42 -11.53
CA LYS A 185 1.94 3.44 -10.42
C LYS A 185 2.85 4.68 -10.46
N GLY A 186 2.95 5.35 -11.62
CA GLY A 186 3.66 6.61 -11.79
C GLY A 186 5.10 6.50 -12.33
N HIS A 187 5.50 5.35 -12.87
CA HIS A 187 6.85 5.16 -13.43
C HIS A 187 7.12 6.09 -14.61
N SER A 188 6.20 6.22 -15.57
CA SER A 188 6.33 7.14 -16.71
C SER A 188 6.43 8.60 -16.24
N SER A 189 5.56 9.03 -15.33
CA SER A 189 5.65 10.39 -14.74
C SER A 189 6.98 10.64 -14.04
N ALA A 190 7.53 9.63 -13.35
CA ALA A 190 8.84 9.74 -12.71
C ALA A 190 9.99 9.87 -13.72
N ILE A 191 9.97 9.10 -14.82
CA ILE A 191 10.95 9.16 -15.90
C ILE A 191 10.96 10.56 -16.52
N GLN A 192 9.80 11.09 -16.90
CA GLN A 192 9.65 12.43 -17.49
C GLN A 192 10.10 13.52 -16.53
N ALA A 193 9.66 13.45 -15.26
CA ALA A 193 10.01 14.45 -14.25
C ALA A 193 11.50 14.40 -13.90
N ALA A 194 12.12 13.23 -13.83
CA ALA A 194 13.56 13.08 -13.56
C ALA A 194 14.40 13.67 -14.69
N ALA A 195 14.05 13.42 -15.96
CA ALA A 195 14.71 14.05 -17.11
C ALA A 195 14.66 15.58 -17.02
N ARG A 196 13.47 16.12 -16.81
CA ARG A 196 13.26 17.57 -16.71
C ARG A 196 14.00 18.18 -15.51
N ALA A 197 13.95 17.54 -14.34
CA ALA A 197 14.68 18.00 -13.15
C ALA A 197 16.19 18.06 -13.40
N ALA A 198 16.75 17.06 -14.11
CA ALA A 198 18.17 17.04 -14.46
C ALA A 198 18.55 18.17 -15.43
N GLU A 199 17.69 18.48 -16.41
CA GLU A 199 17.89 19.61 -17.33
C GLU A 199 17.93 20.94 -16.58
N GLU A 200 16.96 21.17 -15.68
CA GLU A 200 16.86 22.38 -14.87
C GLU A 200 18.08 22.53 -13.92
N LEU A 201 18.50 21.44 -13.27
CA LEU A 201 19.69 21.42 -12.41
C LEU A 201 20.96 21.76 -13.20
N ARG A 202 21.16 21.15 -14.39
CA ARG A 202 22.31 21.45 -15.25
C ARG A 202 22.29 22.89 -15.76
N ALA A 203 21.14 23.41 -16.13
CA ALA A 203 20.96 24.79 -16.57
C ALA A 203 21.30 25.81 -15.47
N THR A 204 21.14 25.43 -14.20
CA THR A 204 21.50 26.24 -13.02
C THR A 204 22.90 25.94 -12.50
N GLY A 205 23.74 25.21 -13.25
CA GLY A 205 25.14 24.96 -12.94
C GLY A 205 25.41 23.79 -11.98
N HIS A 206 24.43 22.94 -11.71
CA HIS A 206 24.62 21.76 -10.86
C HIS A 206 25.06 20.53 -11.68
N PRO A 207 26.16 19.84 -11.30
CA PRO A 207 26.72 18.74 -12.10
C PRO A 207 25.96 17.43 -11.84
N VAL A 208 24.81 17.24 -12.49
CA VAL A 208 24.10 15.96 -12.50
C VAL A 208 24.81 14.99 -13.44
N ALA A 209 25.30 13.86 -12.91
CA ALA A 209 25.96 12.81 -13.71
C ALA A 209 24.92 12.05 -14.54
N ASP A 210 24.36 11.01 -13.97
CA ASP A 210 23.37 10.15 -14.60
C ASP A 210 21.98 10.42 -14.03
N VAL A 211 20.96 10.14 -14.81
CA VAL A 211 19.55 10.15 -14.37
C VAL A 211 19.06 8.73 -14.32
N VAL A 212 18.64 8.27 -13.13
CA VAL A 212 18.23 6.89 -12.90
C VAL A 212 16.84 6.87 -12.27
N VAL A 213 15.93 6.11 -12.84
CA VAL A 213 14.66 5.74 -12.20
C VAL A 213 14.70 4.24 -11.94
N ARG A 214 14.65 3.85 -10.67
CA ARG A 214 14.70 2.45 -10.26
C ARG A 214 13.37 2.01 -9.70
N ALA A 215 12.74 1.03 -10.36
CA ALA A 215 11.60 0.29 -9.86
C ALA A 215 12.09 -0.85 -8.95
N ILE A 216 11.77 -0.78 -7.66
CA ILE A 216 12.10 -1.78 -6.65
C ILE A 216 10.91 -2.73 -6.54
N GLY A 217 10.87 -3.73 -7.41
CA GLY A 217 9.78 -4.69 -7.56
C GLY A 217 9.71 -5.28 -8.95
N ALA A 218 8.74 -6.16 -9.17
CA ALA A 218 8.47 -6.82 -10.44
C ALA A 218 7.22 -6.22 -11.12
N PRO A 219 7.03 -6.43 -12.43
CA PRO A 219 5.74 -6.15 -13.06
C PRO A 219 4.65 -7.01 -12.41
N SER A 220 3.45 -6.44 -12.29
CA SER A 220 2.25 -7.22 -11.96
C SER A 220 1.95 -8.19 -13.09
N ALA A 221 1.31 -9.31 -12.80
CA ALA A 221 0.92 -10.30 -13.80
C ALA A 221 0.13 -9.65 -14.95
N GLY A 222 0.57 -9.87 -16.19
CA GLY A 222 0.00 -9.28 -17.41
C GLY A 222 0.46 -7.85 -17.72
N HIS A 223 1.48 -7.36 -17.02
CA HIS A 223 2.09 -6.03 -17.21
C HIS A 223 3.58 -6.10 -17.55
N GLU A 224 4.05 -7.26 -18.03
CA GLU A 224 5.44 -7.48 -18.42
C GLU A 224 5.84 -6.59 -19.60
N ASP A 225 4.94 -6.41 -20.57
CA ASP A 225 5.17 -5.56 -21.75
C ASP A 225 5.24 -4.06 -21.38
N ASP A 226 4.56 -3.61 -20.31
CA ASP A 226 4.64 -2.22 -19.85
C ASP A 226 6.07 -1.83 -19.47
N VAL A 227 6.91 -2.78 -19.04
CA VAL A 227 8.32 -2.53 -18.73
C VAL A 227 9.09 -2.15 -19.98
N LEU A 228 8.83 -2.81 -21.10
CA LEU A 228 9.48 -2.51 -22.38
C LEU A 228 9.13 -1.09 -22.87
N ASP A 229 7.89 -0.69 -22.69
CA ASP A 229 7.42 0.67 -23.03
C ASP A 229 8.10 1.72 -22.14
N LEU A 230 8.21 1.46 -20.83
CA LEU A 230 8.92 2.35 -19.89
C LEU A 230 10.43 2.44 -20.21
N GLU A 231 11.07 1.34 -20.58
CA GLU A 231 12.47 1.33 -21.03
C GLU A 231 12.67 2.14 -22.31
N ALA A 232 11.74 2.03 -23.27
CA ALA A 232 11.78 2.80 -24.51
C ALA A 232 11.60 4.30 -24.25
N GLU A 233 10.64 4.68 -23.40
CA GLU A 233 10.42 6.06 -22.97
C GLU A 233 11.65 6.63 -22.25
N ALA A 234 12.22 5.90 -21.29
CA ALA A 234 13.39 6.32 -20.55
C ALA A 234 14.61 6.54 -21.46
N ARG A 235 14.83 5.61 -22.40
CA ARG A 235 15.91 5.72 -23.40
C ARG A 235 15.76 6.98 -24.26
N ALA A 236 14.54 7.30 -24.70
CA ALA A 236 14.26 8.49 -25.49
C ALA A 236 14.58 9.78 -24.72
N LEU A 237 14.46 9.77 -23.39
CA LEU A 237 14.72 10.89 -22.48
C LEU A 237 16.13 10.85 -21.85
N THR A 238 17.01 9.94 -22.28
CA THR A 238 18.35 9.75 -21.71
C THR A 238 18.31 9.49 -20.19
N VAL A 239 17.31 8.73 -19.74
CA VAL A 239 17.14 8.23 -18.38
C VAL A 239 17.46 6.73 -18.37
N SER A 240 18.18 6.26 -17.35
CA SER A 240 18.32 4.82 -17.07
C SER A 240 17.12 4.35 -16.29
N PHE A 241 16.34 3.42 -16.85
CA PHE A 241 15.26 2.75 -16.14
C PHE A 241 15.73 1.35 -15.70
N GLU A 242 15.68 1.10 -14.39
CA GLU A 242 16.17 -0.14 -13.80
C GLU A 242 15.04 -0.85 -13.07
N VAL A 243 14.89 -2.17 -13.28
CA VAL A 243 13.89 -3.00 -12.60
C VAL A 243 14.62 -4.08 -11.80
N THR A 244 14.34 -4.17 -10.49
CA THR A 244 14.99 -5.17 -9.64
C THR A 244 14.42 -6.58 -9.79
N GLY A 245 13.18 -6.69 -10.29
CA GLY A 245 12.40 -7.92 -10.18
C GLY A 245 11.83 -8.10 -8.76
N TYR A 246 11.21 -9.27 -8.53
CA TYR A 246 10.74 -9.65 -7.19
C TYR A 246 11.92 -9.82 -6.24
N LEU A 247 11.77 -9.29 -5.03
CA LEU A 247 12.78 -9.35 -3.97
C LEU A 247 12.15 -9.98 -2.72
N ASP A 248 12.95 -10.73 -1.96
CA ASP A 248 12.60 -11.09 -0.59
C ASP A 248 12.72 -9.88 0.34
N ASP A 249 12.29 -10.02 1.58
CA ASP A 249 12.23 -8.92 2.55
C ASP A 249 13.60 -8.30 2.84
N GLU A 250 14.68 -9.12 2.90
CA GLU A 250 16.03 -8.64 3.15
C GLU A 250 16.57 -7.85 1.97
N ALA A 251 16.44 -8.39 0.76
CA ALA A 251 16.84 -7.71 -0.46
C ALA A 251 16.01 -6.44 -0.71
N PHE A 252 14.71 -6.48 -0.41
CA PHE A 252 13.84 -5.31 -0.51
C PHE A 252 14.28 -4.21 0.47
N ALA A 253 14.50 -4.54 1.74
CA ALA A 253 15.00 -3.61 2.75
C ALA A 253 16.35 -2.99 2.35
N ALA A 254 17.25 -3.79 1.77
CA ALA A 254 18.53 -3.30 1.24
C ALA A 254 18.33 -2.30 0.09
N GLN A 255 17.37 -2.54 -0.81
CA GLN A 255 17.10 -1.63 -1.95
C GLN A 255 16.45 -0.32 -1.52
N ILE A 256 15.46 -0.34 -0.62
CA ILE A 256 14.80 0.89 -0.15
C ILE A 256 15.72 1.76 0.70
N SER A 257 16.78 1.19 1.25
CA SER A 257 17.81 1.90 2.03
C SER A 257 18.89 2.55 1.15
N ARG A 258 18.91 2.28 -0.17
CA ARG A 258 19.92 2.84 -1.08
C ARG A 258 19.76 4.36 -1.25
N PRO A 259 20.87 5.08 -1.55
CA PRO A 259 20.80 6.48 -1.94
C PRO A 259 19.85 6.73 -3.10
N GLY A 260 19.08 7.82 -3.02
CA GLY A 260 18.10 8.23 -4.03
C GLY A 260 16.87 8.90 -3.42
N ILE A 261 15.98 9.39 -4.23
CA ILE A 261 14.77 10.11 -3.83
C ILE A 261 13.60 9.10 -3.81
N PRO A 262 13.02 8.79 -2.64
CA PRO A 262 11.88 7.89 -2.55
C PRO A 262 10.63 8.56 -3.12
N LEU A 263 9.93 7.85 -4.00
CA LEU A 263 8.75 8.36 -4.70
C LEU A 263 7.59 7.38 -4.63
N ALA A 264 6.39 7.88 -4.32
CA ALA A 264 5.13 7.19 -4.43
C ALA A 264 4.18 8.02 -5.32
N ALA A 265 4.41 7.94 -6.65
CA ALA A 265 3.75 8.76 -7.66
C ALA A 265 2.42 8.19 -8.16
N HIS A 266 1.88 7.14 -7.53
CA HIS A 266 0.64 6.54 -7.98
C HIS A 266 -0.57 7.47 -7.75
N GLY A 267 -1.31 7.70 -8.82
CA GLY A 267 -2.54 8.51 -8.79
C GLY A 267 -3.77 7.71 -8.34
N HIS A 268 -3.69 6.37 -8.39
CA HIS A 268 -4.70 5.46 -7.86
C HIS A 268 -4.25 4.97 -6.49
N VAL A 269 -4.80 5.50 -5.43
CA VAL A 269 -4.49 5.11 -4.06
C VAL A 269 -5.78 4.80 -3.32
N SER A 270 -5.91 3.56 -2.87
CA SER A 270 -6.90 3.14 -1.89
C SER A 270 -6.25 3.12 -0.50
N ALA A 271 -5.27 2.23 -0.32
CA ALA A 271 -4.32 2.24 0.78
C ALA A 271 -2.93 1.85 0.25
N SER A 272 -1.85 2.32 0.86
CA SER A 272 -0.51 2.12 0.31
C SER A 272 0.48 1.59 1.32
N ARG A 273 0.76 0.28 1.25
CA ARG A 273 1.85 -0.33 2.03
C ARG A 273 3.22 0.25 1.62
N SER A 274 3.45 0.46 0.30
CA SER A 274 4.73 0.98 -0.17
C SER A 274 5.07 2.39 0.33
N MET A 275 4.07 3.24 0.62
CA MET A 275 4.33 4.52 1.30
C MET A 275 4.83 4.29 2.72
N LEU A 276 4.24 3.33 3.42
CA LEU A 276 4.62 3.00 4.79
C LEU A 276 5.99 2.30 4.84
N ASP A 277 6.34 1.47 3.85
CA ASP A 277 7.67 0.85 3.73
C ASP A 277 8.78 1.91 3.68
N TRP A 278 8.59 3.00 2.94
CA TRP A 278 9.54 4.12 2.92
C TRP A 278 9.70 4.76 4.30
N VAL A 279 8.58 5.02 4.96
CA VAL A 279 8.56 5.68 6.28
C VAL A 279 9.22 4.81 7.34
N GLU A 280 8.96 3.50 7.34
CA GLU A 280 9.60 2.51 8.21
C GLU A 280 11.12 2.44 7.99
N ALA A 281 11.57 2.58 6.75
CA ALA A 281 12.98 2.67 6.40
C ALA A 281 13.63 4.03 6.75
N GLY A 282 12.95 4.90 7.49
CA GLY A 282 13.47 6.23 7.85
C GLY A 282 13.50 7.22 6.68
N ARG A 283 12.77 6.94 5.60
CA ARG A 283 12.71 7.78 4.40
C ARG A 283 11.41 8.58 4.37
N ARG A 284 11.48 9.77 3.81
CA ARG A 284 10.34 10.68 3.64
C ARG A 284 9.98 10.74 2.15
N PRO A 285 9.04 9.89 1.65
CA PRO A 285 8.75 9.85 0.22
C PRO A 285 8.07 11.11 -0.28
N LEU A 286 8.34 11.47 -1.54
CA LEU A 286 7.49 12.36 -2.31
C LEU A 286 6.21 11.61 -2.66
N VAL A 287 5.05 12.19 -2.37
CA VAL A 287 3.73 11.57 -2.61
C VAL A 287 2.80 12.54 -3.32
N VAL A 288 1.99 12.04 -4.25
CA VAL A 288 0.97 12.86 -4.92
C VAL A 288 -0.01 13.40 -3.88
N ASP A 289 -0.28 14.71 -3.92
CA ASP A 289 -1.28 15.31 -3.03
C ASP A 289 -2.67 14.73 -3.34
N SER A 290 -3.28 14.16 -2.32
CA SER A 290 -4.56 13.47 -2.41
C SER A 290 -5.25 13.42 -1.05
N ARG A 291 -6.55 13.07 -1.03
CA ARG A 291 -7.29 12.84 0.22
C ARG A 291 -6.60 11.80 1.11
N TYR A 292 -6.09 10.71 0.52
CA TYR A 292 -5.34 9.69 1.25
C TYR A 292 -4.03 10.22 1.82
N ALA A 293 -3.24 10.94 1.01
CA ALA A 293 -1.98 11.53 1.47
C ALA A 293 -2.19 12.56 2.60
N ALA A 294 -3.27 13.35 2.52
CA ALA A 294 -3.64 14.29 3.56
C ALA A 294 -4.02 13.58 4.87
N GLU A 295 -4.73 12.46 4.80
CA GLU A 295 -5.05 11.63 5.98
C GLU A 295 -3.78 11.01 6.58
N MET A 296 -2.89 10.47 5.75
CA MET A 296 -1.63 9.88 6.23
C MET A 296 -0.72 10.92 6.89
N GLU A 297 -0.69 12.14 6.38
CA GLU A 297 0.03 13.26 7.00
C GLU A 297 -0.57 13.64 8.37
N GLN A 298 -1.89 13.59 8.53
CA GLN A 298 -2.53 13.81 9.83
C GLN A 298 -2.22 12.69 10.82
N LEU A 299 -2.18 11.45 10.33
CA LEU A 299 -1.93 10.26 11.14
C LEU A 299 -0.47 10.16 11.60
N ARG A 300 0.47 10.49 10.70
CA ARG A 300 1.93 10.48 10.91
C ARG A 300 2.55 11.77 10.38
N PRO A 301 2.48 12.87 11.16
CA PRO A 301 2.92 14.19 10.69
C PRO A 301 4.39 14.19 10.25
N GLU A 302 4.70 14.95 9.20
CA GLU A 302 6.05 15.16 8.64
C GLU A 302 6.75 13.88 8.13
N THR A 303 5.98 12.80 7.85
CA THR A 303 6.55 11.55 7.33
C THR A 303 6.58 11.47 5.81
N MET A 304 6.03 12.45 5.11
CA MET A 304 6.03 12.51 3.64
C MET A 304 6.16 13.96 3.13
N VAL A 305 6.45 14.11 1.85
CA VAL A 305 6.42 15.39 1.15
C VAL A 305 5.32 15.31 0.09
N ARG A 306 4.21 16.01 0.30
CA ARG A 306 3.12 16.06 -0.68
C ARG A 306 3.45 17.03 -1.80
N TYR A 307 3.15 16.65 -3.04
CA TYR A 307 3.40 17.48 -4.22
C TYR A 307 2.21 17.46 -5.20
N ASP A 308 2.03 18.54 -5.94
CA ASP A 308 1.13 18.60 -7.09
C ASP A 308 1.79 17.86 -8.27
N PRO A 309 1.06 16.98 -9.01
CA PRO A 309 1.62 16.24 -10.14
C PRO A 309 2.39 17.10 -11.15
N SER A 310 1.98 18.34 -11.37
CA SER A 310 2.65 19.27 -12.29
C SER A 310 4.02 19.76 -11.79
N THR A 311 4.30 19.63 -10.49
CA THR A 311 5.53 20.14 -9.83
C THR A 311 6.54 19.04 -9.49
N LEU A 312 6.30 17.78 -9.87
CA LEU A 312 7.18 16.66 -9.50
C LEU A 312 8.65 16.92 -9.86
N HIS A 313 8.94 17.47 -11.06
CA HIS A 313 10.31 17.80 -11.47
C HIS A 313 10.99 18.80 -10.53
N THR A 314 10.26 19.80 -10.06
CA THR A 314 10.76 20.80 -9.11
C THR A 314 11.05 20.15 -7.74
N GLU A 315 10.17 19.28 -7.26
CA GLU A 315 10.38 18.57 -6.00
C GLU A 315 11.55 17.58 -6.07
N LEU A 316 11.74 16.90 -7.23
CA LEU A 316 12.92 16.05 -7.46
C LEU A 316 14.22 16.89 -7.45
N ALA A 317 14.22 18.05 -8.10
CA ALA A 317 15.37 18.96 -8.08
C ALA A 317 15.66 19.46 -6.67
N ALA A 318 14.64 19.88 -5.92
CA ALA A 318 14.77 20.33 -4.54
C ALA A 318 15.29 19.23 -3.61
N ALA A 319 14.79 17.98 -3.75
CA ALA A 319 15.27 16.84 -2.98
C ALA A 319 16.71 16.41 -3.38
N TRP A 320 17.07 16.60 -4.64
CA TRP A 320 18.46 16.39 -5.07
C TRP A 320 19.39 17.46 -4.47
N LEU A 321 19.00 18.72 -4.42
CA LEU A 321 19.79 19.80 -3.82
C LEU A 321 19.91 19.64 -2.30
N ASP A 322 18.84 19.23 -1.64
CA ASP A 322 18.78 19.00 -0.20
C ASP A 322 18.26 17.59 0.12
N PRO A 323 19.13 16.57 0.21
CA PRO A 323 18.74 15.20 0.55
C PRO A 323 18.06 15.04 1.91
N ALA A 324 18.22 15.98 2.84
CA ALA A 324 17.56 15.92 4.13
C ALA A 324 16.02 16.02 4.00
N ARG A 325 15.51 16.64 2.92
CA ARG A 325 14.07 16.71 2.64
C ARG A 325 13.39 15.36 2.55
N THR A 326 14.11 14.30 2.16
CA THR A 326 13.60 12.94 1.97
C THR A 326 14.03 11.98 3.06
N ARG A 327 14.41 12.48 4.24
CA ARG A 327 14.81 11.68 5.40
C ARG A 327 13.93 11.99 6.59
N LEU A 328 13.71 11.00 7.42
CA LEU A 328 13.07 11.16 8.72
C LEU A 328 14.12 11.26 9.82
N PRO A 329 13.87 12.06 10.86
CA PRO A 329 14.64 11.99 12.08
C PRO A 329 14.61 10.57 12.67
N ALA A 330 15.75 10.07 13.14
CA ALA A 330 15.82 8.79 13.84
C ALA A 330 14.86 8.78 15.03
N GLY A 331 14.15 7.65 15.20
CA GLY A 331 13.20 7.49 16.30
C GLY A 331 11.89 8.24 16.13
N ARG A 332 11.59 8.80 14.93
CA ARG A 332 10.27 9.37 14.65
C ARG A 332 9.17 8.35 14.93
N ASP A 333 8.18 8.72 15.73
CA ASP A 333 7.01 7.88 16.02
C ASP A 333 6.21 7.60 14.75
N LEU A 334 5.96 6.31 14.49
CA LEU A 334 5.25 5.83 13.30
C LEU A 334 3.89 5.20 13.62
N ARG A 335 3.36 5.43 14.82
CA ARG A 335 2.04 4.91 15.18
C ARG A 335 0.92 5.50 14.30
N PRO A 336 -0.17 4.73 14.06
CA PRO A 336 -0.42 3.40 14.63
C PRO A 336 0.54 2.34 14.09
N SER A 337 1.01 1.49 14.98
CA SER A 337 1.80 0.29 14.69
C SER A 337 0.88 -0.92 14.45
N LEU A 338 1.43 -2.07 14.02
CA LEU A 338 0.66 -3.32 13.91
C LEU A 338 0.00 -3.73 15.25
N PRO A 339 0.65 -3.64 16.43
CA PRO A 339 -0.03 -3.82 17.71
C PRO A 339 -1.20 -2.88 17.96
N ASP A 340 -1.11 -1.60 17.54
CA ASP A 340 -2.22 -0.66 17.66
C ASP A 340 -3.39 -1.06 16.75
N SER A 341 -3.11 -1.48 15.51
CA SER A 341 -4.14 -2.00 14.59
C SER A 341 -4.76 -3.29 15.12
N ALA A 342 -3.96 -4.21 15.67
CA ALA A 342 -4.46 -5.45 16.29
C ALA A 342 -5.42 -5.14 17.45
N SER A 343 -5.07 -4.19 18.34
CA SER A 343 -5.96 -3.74 19.42
C SER A 343 -7.26 -3.16 18.87
N ALA A 344 -7.19 -2.34 17.82
CA ALA A 344 -8.39 -1.78 17.18
C ALA A 344 -9.30 -2.87 16.57
N TYR A 345 -8.72 -3.90 15.96
CA TYR A 345 -9.48 -5.07 15.48
C TYR A 345 -10.14 -5.84 16.62
N LEU A 346 -9.42 -6.12 17.71
CA LEU A 346 -9.95 -6.81 18.88
C LEU A 346 -11.11 -6.04 19.51
N ASP A 347 -10.98 -4.72 19.68
CA ASP A 347 -12.03 -3.85 20.20
C ASP A 347 -13.25 -3.84 19.26
N TRP A 348 -13.01 -3.76 17.95
CA TRP A 348 -14.07 -3.76 16.94
C TRP A 348 -14.85 -5.08 16.93
N TRP A 349 -14.18 -6.24 16.99
CA TRP A 349 -14.85 -7.55 17.06
C TRP A 349 -15.55 -7.77 18.40
N GLY A 350 -15.01 -7.22 19.51
CA GLY A 350 -15.61 -7.33 20.85
C GLY A 350 -16.91 -6.57 21.00
N GLY A 351 -17.14 -5.56 20.17
CA GLY A 351 -18.39 -4.79 20.09
C GLY A 351 -19.44 -5.35 19.10
N ARG A 352 -19.20 -6.49 18.45
CA ARG A 352 -20.04 -7.09 17.39
C ARG A 352 -20.61 -8.44 17.76
#